data_201076beb9cab6e3782b987ca31fe742
#
_entry.id   201076beb9cab6e3782b987ca31fe742
#
_cell.length_a   1.000
_cell.length_b   1.000
_cell.length_c   1.000
_cell.angle_alpha   90.00
_cell.angle_beta   90.00
_cell.angle_gamma   90.00
#
_symmetry.space_group_name_H-M   'P 1'
#
loop_
_entity.id
_entity.type
_entity.pdbx_description
1 polymer ?
#
loop_
_entity_poly.entity_id
_entity_poly.type
_entity_poly.pdbx_seq_one_letter_code
_entity_poly.pdbx_strand_id
1 'polypeptide(L)'
;MIGDDVENNLFVRFRDTPSTHFARWVILDDLAEPRLYFSACYDGTFESYLAEITSKLGAGMEAIWTCCKGYYIRSASNPKEFAEFLLPYSFQPNILLVAFPGLSARQIIENIEFRTVFDDWLDTVKPCSHGELASPLSSLAVASQSNQRSGCFAKIVGSVTDWLVGVHPGATTPNAQTTTKKQLTDMEDRVVQNQMTIISNVKKGFWPRLLLRFFLFIGQFNKASATGQLSGLSTIHFARWVLIDDGNTLLFESNYDGSWESYIDDFGDHVATSMNAVWGNCEGFPKGGCLDIEYFKQLIRSHQHPAQVFFSAYPNQTVKNISSDLALRKAFASASSFMSGTYDATKTN
;
A
#
# COMPACT_ATOMS: atom_id res chain seq x y z
N MET A 1 -13.80 21.66 -4.58
CA MET A 1 -12.78 21.44 -3.49
C MET A 1 -11.63 20.62 -4.03
N ILE A 2 -10.49 20.50 -3.32
CA ILE A 2 -9.33 19.73 -3.81
C ILE A 2 -9.71 18.24 -4.04
N GLY A 3 -10.61 17.67 -3.27
CA GLY A 3 -11.06 16.30 -3.40
C GLY A 3 -12.05 16.02 -4.54
N ASP A 4 -12.62 17.02 -5.17
CA ASP A 4 -13.63 16.82 -6.22
C ASP A 4 -12.99 16.48 -7.59
N ASP A 5 -11.77 16.92 -7.82
CA ASP A 5 -10.95 16.56 -8.99
C ASP A 5 -9.48 16.57 -8.59
N VAL A 6 -9.00 15.42 -8.16
CA VAL A 6 -7.63 15.25 -7.67
C VAL A 6 -6.62 15.29 -8.82
N GLU A 7 -7.03 14.89 -10.02
CA GLU A 7 -6.15 14.81 -11.17
C GLU A 7 -5.91 16.18 -11.82
N ASN A 8 -6.94 17.02 -11.92
CA ASN A 8 -6.90 18.31 -12.61
C ASN A 8 -7.00 19.50 -11.66
N ASN A 9 -6.79 19.29 -10.35
CA ASN A 9 -6.85 20.35 -9.37
C ASN A 9 -5.84 21.47 -9.70
N LEU A 10 -6.30 22.72 -9.70
CA LEU A 10 -5.46 23.87 -10.07
C LEU A 10 -4.41 24.22 -9.02
N PHE A 11 -4.59 23.78 -7.76
CA PHE A 11 -3.75 24.18 -6.62
C PHE A 11 -2.80 23.06 -6.18
N VAL A 12 -3.22 21.79 -6.26
CA VAL A 12 -2.43 20.62 -5.82
C VAL A 12 -2.51 19.55 -6.90
N ARG A 13 -1.66 19.66 -7.92
CA ARG A 13 -1.57 18.72 -9.03
C ARG A 13 -0.46 17.70 -8.77
N PHE A 14 -0.76 16.60 -8.09
CA PHE A 14 0.23 15.52 -7.88
C PHE A 14 0.77 14.88 -9.17
N ARG A 15 0.05 15.00 -10.28
CA ARG A 15 0.56 14.58 -11.60
C ARG A 15 1.85 15.31 -11.98
N ASP A 16 2.08 16.51 -11.45
CA ASP A 16 3.31 17.29 -11.70
C ASP A 16 4.48 16.82 -10.81
N THR A 17 4.27 15.83 -9.93
CA THR A 17 5.29 15.23 -9.05
C THR A 17 5.57 13.78 -9.47
N PRO A 18 6.50 13.56 -10.43
CA PRO A 18 6.75 12.24 -11.03
C PRO A 18 7.34 11.20 -10.06
N SER A 19 7.81 11.61 -8.89
CA SER A 19 8.26 10.69 -7.85
C SER A 19 7.10 10.14 -6.98
N THR A 20 5.89 10.69 -7.07
CA THR A 20 4.76 10.27 -6.24
C THR A 20 4.05 9.07 -6.84
N HIS A 21 3.97 7.97 -6.09
CA HIS A 21 3.11 6.82 -6.43
C HIS A 21 1.67 7.06 -5.96
N PHE A 22 1.53 7.35 -4.66
CA PHE A 22 0.24 7.60 -4.00
C PHE A 22 0.39 8.74 -3.01
N ALA A 23 -0.66 9.54 -2.87
CA ALA A 23 -0.74 10.55 -1.81
C ALA A 23 -2.17 10.66 -1.29
N ARG A 24 -2.32 10.98 0.00
CA ARG A 24 -3.63 11.21 0.60
C ARG A 24 -3.60 12.25 1.71
N TRP A 25 -4.73 12.91 1.89
CA TRP A 25 -5.05 13.65 3.10
C TRP A 25 -6.24 13.03 3.80
N VAL A 26 -6.12 12.88 5.11
CA VAL A 26 -7.17 12.36 5.99
C VAL A 26 -7.38 13.33 7.14
N ILE A 27 -8.61 13.73 7.38
CA ILE A 27 -8.99 14.49 8.57
C ILE A 27 -9.41 13.48 9.63
N LEU A 28 -8.69 13.49 10.76
CA LEU A 28 -8.99 12.68 11.93
C LEU A 28 -9.80 13.57 12.88
N ASP A 29 -11.12 13.46 12.80
CA ASP A 29 -12.07 14.33 13.49
C ASP A 29 -12.76 13.67 14.71
N ASP A 30 -12.46 12.41 14.98
CA ASP A 30 -12.90 11.64 16.16
C ASP A 30 -12.11 11.98 17.44
N LEU A 31 -11.11 12.85 17.33
CA LEU A 31 -10.26 13.30 18.43
C LEU A 31 -10.78 14.63 19.01
N ALA A 32 -10.43 14.92 20.26
CA ALA A 32 -10.78 16.17 20.92
C ALA A 32 -10.27 17.41 20.15
N GLU A 33 -9.13 17.30 19.47
CA GLU A 33 -8.63 18.26 18.49
C GLU A 33 -8.45 17.54 17.17
N PRO A 34 -9.15 17.95 16.09
CA PRO A 34 -8.97 17.36 14.76
C PRO A 34 -7.51 17.45 14.30
N ARG A 35 -7.01 16.37 13.67
CA ARG A 35 -5.66 16.33 13.11
C ARG A 35 -5.74 16.15 11.61
N LEU A 36 -4.89 16.85 10.87
CA LEU A 36 -4.68 16.61 9.46
C LEU A 36 -3.53 15.60 9.30
N TYR A 37 -3.83 14.47 8.73
CA TYR A 37 -2.86 13.44 8.36
C TYR A 37 -2.57 13.51 6.86
N PHE A 38 -1.29 13.63 6.51
CA PHE A 38 -0.80 13.55 5.15
C PHE A 38 0.11 12.33 5.01
N SER A 39 -0.09 11.56 3.97
CA SER A 39 0.74 10.41 3.65
C SER A 39 1.06 10.36 2.17
N ALA A 40 2.31 9.99 1.85
CA ALA A 40 2.74 9.76 0.48
C ALA A 40 3.62 8.51 0.38
N CYS A 41 3.49 7.81 -0.75
CA CYS A 41 4.44 6.80 -1.23
C CYS A 41 5.20 7.44 -2.38
N TYR A 42 6.51 7.54 -2.29
CA TYR A 42 7.34 8.28 -3.23
C TYR A 42 8.70 7.62 -3.45
N ASP A 43 9.32 7.98 -4.56
CA ASP A 43 10.68 7.59 -4.90
C ASP A 43 11.72 8.55 -4.30
N GLY A 44 12.89 8.02 -3.95
CA GLY A 44 14.01 8.84 -3.48
C GLY A 44 14.00 9.09 -1.96
N THR A 45 14.68 10.16 -1.55
CA THR A 45 14.79 10.55 -0.14
C THR A 45 13.68 11.51 0.27
N PHE A 46 13.43 11.62 1.58
CA PHE A 46 12.46 12.57 2.13
C PHE A 46 12.77 14.01 1.70
N GLU A 47 14.04 14.40 1.73
CA GLU A 47 14.48 15.74 1.34
C GLU A 47 14.24 16.01 -0.14
N SER A 48 14.52 15.03 -1.03
CA SER A 48 14.28 15.18 -2.46
C SER A 48 12.79 15.30 -2.78
N TYR A 49 11.97 14.50 -2.09
CA TYR A 49 10.52 14.56 -2.22
C TYR A 49 9.94 15.88 -1.71
N LEU A 50 10.38 16.38 -0.56
CA LEU A 50 9.97 17.68 -0.05
C LEU A 50 10.33 18.82 -1.02
N ALA A 51 11.53 18.79 -1.60
CA ALA A 51 11.94 19.77 -2.60
C ALA A 51 11.04 19.73 -3.83
N GLU A 52 10.68 18.54 -4.30
CA GLU A 52 9.78 18.35 -5.44
C GLU A 52 8.39 18.91 -5.15
N ILE A 53 7.72 18.45 -4.06
CA ILE A 53 6.36 18.90 -3.74
C ILE A 53 6.31 20.40 -3.43
N THR A 54 7.34 20.96 -2.79
CA THR A 54 7.43 22.40 -2.54
C THR A 54 7.56 23.18 -3.86
N SER A 55 8.41 22.72 -4.75
CA SER A 55 8.61 23.37 -6.05
C SER A 55 7.37 23.31 -6.95
N LYS A 56 6.64 22.19 -6.93
CA LYS A 56 5.52 21.93 -7.85
C LYS A 56 4.16 22.29 -7.26
N LEU A 57 3.98 22.09 -5.98
CA LEU A 57 2.70 22.19 -5.29
C LEU A 57 2.69 23.25 -4.18
N GLY A 58 3.76 24.02 -4.01
CA GLY A 58 4.01 24.89 -2.85
C GLY A 58 2.82 25.76 -2.47
N ALA A 59 2.19 26.46 -3.41
CA ALA A 59 1.04 27.33 -3.13
C ALA A 59 -0.19 26.55 -2.64
N GLY A 60 -0.45 25.37 -3.21
CA GLY A 60 -1.56 24.53 -2.81
C GLY A 60 -1.32 23.87 -1.44
N MET A 61 -0.09 23.43 -1.20
CA MET A 61 0.33 22.89 0.09
C MET A 61 0.20 23.96 1.19
N GLU A 62 0.65 25.17 0.91
CA GLU A 62 0.54 26.30 1.83
C GLU A 62 -0.93 26.61 2.18
N ALA A 63 -1.83 26.59 1.21
CA ALA A 63 -3.25 26.81 1.45
C ALA A 63 -3.89 25.76 2.38
N ILE A 64 -3.42 24.50 2.31
CA ILE A 64 -3.88 23.43 3.20
C ILE A 64 -3.28 23.60 4.59
N TRP A 65 -1.96 23.74 4.68
CA TRP A 65 -1.25 23.74 5.96
C TRP A 65 -1.49 25.00 6.80
N THR A 66 -1.89 26.14 6.18
CA THR A 66 -2.32 27.35 6.92
C THR A 66 -3.52 27.10 7.83
N CYS A 67 -4.30 26.03 7.61
CA CYS A 67 -5.37 25.62 8.49
C CYS A 67 -4.86 24.88 9.76
N CYS A 68 -3.56 24.55 9.82
CA CYS A 68 -2.97 23.81 10.93
C CYS A 68 -2.33 24.74 11.96
N LYS A 69 -2.46 24.39 13.26
CA LYS A 69 -1.81 25.14 14.34
C LYS A 69 -0.28 25.14 14.15
N GLY A 70 0.36 26.28 14.36
CA GLY A 70 1.81 26.43 14.32
C GLY A 70 2.41 26.49 12.93
N TYR A 71 1.60 26.43 11.87
CA TYR A 71 2.12 26.61 10.52
C TYR A 71 2.49 28.08 10.26
N TYR A 72 3.67 28.30 9.70
CA TYR A 72 4.16 29.63 9.35
C TYR A 72 3.85 29.95 7.89
N ILE A 73 3.25 31.11 7.66
CA ILE A 73 2.93 31.58 6.31
C ILE A 73 4.22 31.60 5.46
N ARG A 74 4.15 31.03 4.26
CA ARG A 74 5.23 30.90 3.24
C ARG A 74 6.25 29.78 3.47
N SER A 75 6.10 28.94 4.49
CA SER A 75 7.04 27.82 4.67
C SER A 75 7.02 26.83 3.51
N ALA A 76 5.86 26.57 2.89
CA ALA A 76 5.76 25.63 1.76
C ALA A 76 6.47 26.14 0.47
N SER A 77 6.77 27.44 0.38
CA SER A 77 7.55 28.00 -0.73
C SER A 77 9.07 27.84 -0.54
N ASN A 78 9.51 27.41 0.66
CA ASN A 78 10.89 27.14 1.00
C ASN A 78 11.04 25.70 1.52
N PRO A 79 11.67 24.77 0.77
CA PRO A 79 11.78 23.37 1.16
C PRO A 79 12.40 23.15 2.54
N LYS A 80 13.37 23.98 2.92
CA LYS A 80 14.04 23.87 4.21
C LYS A 80 13.13 24.24 5.37
N GLU A 81 12.44 25.37 5.28
CA GLU A 81 11.49 25.82 6.32
C GLU A 81 10.30 24.85 6.41
N PHE A 82 9.83 24.34 5.28
CA PHE A 82 8.77 23.35 5.24
C PHE A 82 9.21 22.03 5.90
N ALA A 83 10.43 21.57 5.64
CA ALA A 83 10.99 20.40 6.31
C ALA A 83 11.10 20.61 7.83
N GLU A 84 11.61 21.77 8.26
CA GLU A 84 11.71 22.13 9.69
C GLU A 84 10.35 22.15 10.39
N PHE A 85 9.30 22.61 9.70
CA PHE A 85 7.94 22.54 10.20
C PHE A 85 7.40 21.11 10.29
N LEU A 86 7.62 20.27 9.26
CA LEU A 86 7.04 18.92 9.20
C LEU A 86 7.79 17.89 10.06
N LEU A 87 9.11 18.03 10.21
CA LEU A 87 9.94 17.01 10.90
C LEU A 87 9.42 16.62 12.29
N PRO A 88 9.00 17.54 13.18
CA PRO A 88 8.48 17.19 14.51
C PRO A 88 7.18 16.37 14.46
N TYR A 89 6.44 16.44 13.36
CA TYR A 89 5.17 15.75 13.14
C TYR A 89 5.28 14.57 12.19
N SER A 90 6.49 14.27 11.70
CA SER A 90 6.73 13.19 10.74
C SER A 90 6.99 11.87 11.46
N PHE A 91 6.40 10.79 10.95
CA PHE A 91 6.56 9.45 11.48
C PHE A 91 7.14 8.54 10.40
N GLN A 92 8.15 7.76 10.78
CA GLN A 92 8.64 6.67 9.94
C GLN A 92 7.81 5.42 10.16
N PRO A 93 7.49 4.65 9.11
CA PRO A 93 6.76 3.42 9.28
C PRO A 93 7.59 2.38 10.05
N ASN A 94 6.95 1.68 10.98
CA ASN A 94 7.54 0.54 11.64
C ASN A 94 7.67 -0.66 10.69
N ILE A 95 6.70 -0.82 9.78
CA ILE A 95 6.74 -1.77 8.66
C ILE A 95 6.26 -1.04 7.43
N LEU A 96 6.98 -1.19 6.32
CA LEU A 96 6.58 -0.74 4.99
C LEU A 96 6.65 -1.91 4.02
N LEU A 97 5.52 -2.20 3.38
CA LEU A 97 5.41 -3.15 2.28
C LEU A 97 5.31 -2.38 0.97
N VAL A 98 6.06 -2.82 -0.02
CA VAL A 98 6.09 -2.26 -1.37
C VAL A 98 5.97 -3.40 -2.37
N ALA A 99 4.95 -3.39 -3.24
CA ALA A 99 4.76 -4.45 -4.23
C ALA A 99 5.92 -4.55 -5.23
N PHE A 100 6.49 -3.41 -5.57
CA PHE A 100 7.53 -3.29 -6.60
C PHE A 100 8.77 -2.58 -6.06
N PRO A 101 9.55 -3.21 -5.15
CA PRO A 101 10.74 -2.58 -4.60
C PRO A 101 11.74 -2.28 -5.73
N GLY A 102 12.18 -1.02 -5.79
CA GLY A 102 13.12 -0.55 -6.80
C GLY A 102 12.51 -0.16 -8.16
N LEU A 103 11.19 -0.22 -8.32
CA LEU A 103 10.49 0.28 -9.50
C LEU A 103 9.87 1.64 -9.18
N SER A 104 10.33 2.70 -9.85
CA SER A 104 9.82 4.05 -9.62
C SER A 104 8.44 4.26 -10.25
N ALA A 105 7.69 5.26 -9.76
CA ALA A 105 6.41 5.66 -10.32
C ALA A 105 6.53 5.98 -11.82
N ARG A 106 7.58 6.70 -12.19
CA ARG A 106 7.89 7.01 -13.60
C ARG A 106 8.10 5.75 -14.43
N GLN A 107 8.88 4.78 -13.93
CA GLN A 107 9.12 3.52 -14.65
C GLN A 107 7.83 2.70 -14.82
N ILE A 108 6.92 2.72 -13.84
CA ILE A 108 5.61 2.10 -13.96
C ILE A 108 4.83 2.75 -15.10
N ILE A 109 4.75 4.08 -15.14
CA ILE A 109 4.06 4.82 -16.20
C ILE A 109 4.67 4.53 -17.57
N GLU A 110 6.00 4.56 -17.69
CA GLU A 110 6.71 4.23 -18.92
C GLU A 110 6.46 2.79 -19.39
N ASN A 111 6.26 1.83 -18.47
CA ASN A 111 5.92 0.47 -18.84
C ASN A 111 4.47 0.34 -19.34
N ILE A 112 3.54 1.12 -18.77
CA ILE A 112 2.14 1.21 -19.23
C ILE A 112 2.08 1.78 -20.65
N GLU A 113 2.80 2.89 -20.88
CA GLU A 113 2.89 3.51 -22.20
C GLU A 113 3.51 2.53 -23.22
N PHE A 114 4.58 1.84 -22.84
CA PHE A 114 5.19 0.81 -23.67
C PHE A 114 4.20 -0.32 -24.03
N ARG A 115 3.39 -0.79 -23.06
CA ARG A 115 2.35 -1.78 -23.31
C ARG A 115 1.35 -1.29 -24.34
N THR A 116 0.86 -0.07 -24.19
CA THR A 116 -0.10 0.52 -25.11
C THR A 116 0.46 0.56 -26.55
N VAL A 117 1.68 1.07 -26.71
CA VAL A 117 2.34 1.12 -28.04
C VAL A 117 2.58 -0.28 -28.60
N PHE A 118 2.92 -1.25 -27.75
CA PHE A 118 3.15 -2.64 -28.16
C PHE A 118 1.86 -3.34 -28.62
N ASP A 119 0.77 -3.13 -27.90
CA ASP A 119 -0.54 -3.70 -28.24
C ASP A 119 -1.07 -3.08 -29.54
N ASP A 120 -0.96 -1.75 -29.71
CA ASP A 120 -1.27 -1.05 -30.99
C ASP A 120 -0.46 -1.59 -32.15
N TRP A 121 0.86 -1.85 -31.93
CA TRP A 121 1.72 -2.44 -32.94
C TRP A 121 1.28 -3.86 -33.30
N LEU A 122 0.94 -4.71 -32.30
CA LEU A 122 0.45 -6.07 -32.53
C LEU A 122 -0.81 -6.09 -33.40
N ASP A 123 -1.72 -5.13 -33.23
CA ASP A 123 -2.93 -5.00 -34.04
C ASP A 123 -2.64 -4.67 -35.52
N THR A 124 -1.49 -4.06 -35.80
CA THR A 124 -1.03 -3.75 -37.16
C THR A 124 -0.32 -4.92 -37.85
N VAL A 125 0.23 -5.86 -37.06
CA VAL A 125 0.97 -7.02 -37.61
C VAL A 125 -0.04 -8.06 -38.09
N LYS A 126 0.00 -8.38 -39.39
CA LYS A 126 -0.80 -9.49 -39.93
C LYS A 126 -0.47 -10.78 -39.19
N PRO A 127 -1.45 -11.62 -38.85
CA PRO A 127 -1.22 -12.83 -38.12
C PRO A 127 -0.23 -13.74 -38.89
N CYS A 128 0.98 -13.85 -38.40
CA CYS A 128 1.89 -14.91 -38.77
C CYS A 128 1.31 -16.23 -38.26
N SER A 129 1.47 -17.31 -39.00
CA SER A 129 0.92 -18.64 -38.63
C SER A 129 1.33 -19.00 -37.21
N HIS A 130 0.39 -19.54 -36.44
CA HIS A 130 0.52 -19.87 -34.99
C HIS A 130 1.75 -20.70 -34.58
N GLY A 131 2.53 -21.24 -35.53
CA GLY A 131 3.70 -22.08 -35.25
C GLY A 131 4.97 -21.28 -34.86
N GLU A 132 5.08 -20.03 -35.26
CA GLU A 132 6.35 -19.26 -35.10
C GLU A 132 6.42 -18.44 -33.82
N LEU A 133 5.27 -18.13 -33.20
CA LEU A 133 5.18 -17.33 -31.96
C LEU A 133 5.03 -18.13 -30.68
N ALA A 134 4.77 -19.43 -30.76
CA ALA A 134 4.41 -20.25 -29.60
C ALA A 134 5.61 -20.61 -28.67
N SER A 135 6.83 -20.59 -29.15
CA SER A 135 7.97 -21.05 -28.35
C SER A 135 8.54 -20.03 -27.35
N PRO A 136 8.57 -18.70 -27.60
CA PRO A 136 9.05 -17.75 -26.62
C PRO A 136 8.00 -17.39 -25.56
N LEU A 137 6.69 -17.54 -25.82
CA LEU A 137 5.64 -17.21 -24.87
C LEU A 137 5.36 -18.31 -23.83
N SER A 138 5.62 -19.58 -24.18
CA SER A 138 5.43 -20.71 -23.25
C SER A 138 6.44 -20.74 -22.10
N SER A 139 7.63 -20.18 -22.29
CA SER A 139 8.65 -20.10 -21.24
C SER A 139 8.32 -19.04 -20.16
N LEU A 140 7.48 -18.04 -20.49
CA LEU A 140 7.03 -17.00 -19.54
C LEU A 140 5.95 -17.50 -18.57
N ALA A 141 5.14 -18.48 -18.96
CA ALA A 141 4.07 -19.03 -18.12
C ALA A 141 4.60 -19.97 -17.01
N VAL A 142 5.78 -20.56 -17.17
CA VAL A 142 6.34 -21.54 -16.23
C VAL A 142 7.08 -20.86 -15.05
N ALA A 143 7.54 -19.64 -15.21
CA ALA A 143 8.29 -18.92 -14.17
C ALA A 143 7.43 -18.39 -13.00
N SER A 144 6.10 -18.37 -13.14
CA SER A 144 5.18 -17.80 -12.12
C SER A 144 4.68 -18.81 -11.07
N GLN A 145 5.04 -20.09 -11.14
CA GLN A 145 4.45 -21.14 -10.27
C GLN A 145 5.37 -21.76 -9.22
N SER A 146 6.50 -21.21 -8.89
CA SER A 146 7.35 -21.79 -7.86
C SER A 146 7.66 -20.83 -6.72
N ASN A 147 6.85 -20.81 -5.67
CA ASN A 147 7.33 -20.80 -4.29
C ASN A 147 6.17 -20.90 -3.27
N GLN A 148 5.67 -22.11 -3.06
CA GLN A 148 4.92 -22.46 -1.87
C GLN A 148 5.72 -23.48 -1.06
N ARG A 149 6.63 -23.01 -0.21
CA ARG A 149 7.17 -23.78 0.91
C ARG A 149 7.33 -22.87 2.13
N SER A 150 6.24 -22.64 2.84
CA SER A 150 6.29 -22.18 4.22
C SER A 150 5.48 -23.16 5.07
N GLY A 151 6.17 -24.18 5.58
CA GLY A 151 5.42 -25.22 6.25
C GLY A 151 5.48 -25.13 7.77
N CYS A 152 6.23 -25.83 8.49
CA CYS A 152 6.03 -26.22 9.88
C CYS A 152 6.34 -25.11 10.92
N PHE A 153 7.31 -24.25 10.63
CA PHE A 153 7.76 -23.22 11.58
C PHE A 153 6.71 -22.10 11.80
N ALA A 154 5.97 -21.74 10.76
CA ALA A 154 4.91 -20.74 10.82
C ALA A 154 3.74 -21.16 11.75
N LYS A 155 3.41 -22.45 11.80
CA LYS A 155 2.32 -22.95 12.66
C LYS A 155 2.65 -22.90 14.16
N ILE A 156 3.90 -23.17 14.53
CA ILE A 156 4.34 -23.15 15.94
C ILE A 156 4.41 -21.69 16.42
N VAL A 157 4.97 -20.80 15.62
CA VAL A 157 5.01 -19.37 15.93
C VAL A 157 3.60 -18.80 16.04
N GLY A 158 2.68 -19.17 15.13
CA GLY A 158 1.29 -18.75 15.16
C GLY A 158 0.56 -19.07 16.45
N SER A 159 0.66 -20.31 16.91
CA SER A 159 0.00 -20.76 18.15
C SER A 159 0.50 -20.02 19.41
N VAL A 160 1.81 -19.75 19.48
CA VAL A 160 2.40 -18.98 20.58
C VAL A 160 1.98 -17.51 20.52
N THR A 161 1.93 -16.94 19.32
CA THR A 161 1.50 -15.56 19.10
C THR A 161 0.05 -15.35 19.50
N ASP A 162 -0.87 -16.23 19.07
CA ASP A 162 -2.28 -16.15 19.38
C ASP A 162 -2.53 -16.26 20.90
N TRP A 163 -1.79 -17.14 21.58
CA TRP A 163 -1.83 -17.26 23.04
C TRP A 163 -1.36 -15.97 23.75
N LEU A 164 -0.25 -15.38 23.28
CA LEU A 164 0.32 -14.16 23.88
C LEU A 164 -0.60 -12.93 23.75
N VAL A 165 -1.35 -12.82 22.66
CA VAL A 165 -2.27 -11.70 22.42
C VAL A 165 -3.71 -12.01 22.87
N GLY A 166 -3.97 -13.23 23.37
CA GLY A 166 -5.28 -13.66 23.91
C GLY A 166 -6.31 -13.93 22.81
N VAL A 167 -5.88 -14.35 21.62
CA VAL A 167 -6.76 -14.81 20.54
C VAL A 167 -7.03 -16.30 20.71
N HIS A 168 -8.29 -16.67 20.62
CA HIS A 168 -8.75 -18.07 20.73
C HIS A 168 -9.45 -18.46 19.43
N PRO A 169 -8.78 -19.16 18.50
CA PRO A 169 -9.40 -19.61 17.24
C PRO A 169 -10.68 -20.42 17.53
N GLY A 170 -11.76 -20.05 16.84
CA GLY A 170 -13.07 -20.69 17.04
C GLY A 170 -13.99 -20.01 18.07
N ALA A 171 -13.54 -18.97 18.77
CA ALA A 171 -14.43 -18.16 19.59
C ALA A 171 -15.21 -17.17 18.73
N THR A 172 -16.54 -17.19 18.80
CA THR A 172 -17.41 -16.22 18.10
C THR A 172 -17.85 -15.11 19.06
N THR A 173 -17.93 -13.89 18.53
CA THR A 173 -18.44 -12.73 19.26
C THR A 173 -19.90 -12.46 18.91
N PRO A 174 -20.76 -12.06 19.85
CA PRO A 174 -22.16 -11.74 19.55
C PRO A 174 -22.27 -10.53 18.61
N ASN A 175 -23.23 -10.60 17.69
CA ASN A 175 -23.49 -9.68 16.59
C ASN A 175 -23.54 -8.19 17.02
N ALA A 176 -22.78 -7.34 16.33
CA ALA A 176 -22.89 -5.89 16.38
C ALA A 176 -23.55 -5.34 15.10
N GLN A 177 -24.43 -4.35 15.25
CA GLN A 177 -25.27 -3.81 14.18
C GLN A 177 -24.49 -2.94 13.18
N THR A 178 -24.85 -3.06 11.91
CA THR A 178 -24.18 -2.45 10.75
C THR A 178 -25.14 -1.56 9.95
N THR A 179 -24.85 -0.26 9.85
CA THR A 179 -25.67 0.62 9.00
C THR A 179 -24.89 1.51 8.01
N THR A 180 -23.56 1.59 8.10
CA THR A 180 -22.78 2.54 7.27
C THR A 180 -21.88 1.86 6.22
N LYS A 181 -21.82 0.54 6.19
CA LYS A 181 -20.93 -0.25 5.32
C LYS A 181 -21.26 -0.17 3.83
N LYS A 182 -22.55 -0.15 3.49
CA LYS A 182 -23.00 -0.32 2.10
C LYS A 182 -22.58 0.82 1.18
N GLN A 183 -22.61 2.06 1.65
CA GLN A 183 -22.24 3.21 0.80
C GLN A 183 -20.74 3.25 0.48
N LEU A 184 -19.87 2.93 1.44
CA LEU A 184 -18.42 2.85 1.20
C LEU A 184 -18.09 1.69 0.26
N THR A 185 -18.68 0.52 0.48
CA THR A 185 -18.50 -0.67 -0.38
C THR A 185 -18.95 -0.39 -1.81
N ASP A 186 -20.12 0.24 -1.99
CA ASP A 186 -20.63 0.60 -3.33
C ASP A 186 -19.70 1.57 -4.09
N MET A 187 -18.94 2.40 -3.39
CA MET A 187 -17.94 3.30 -4.01
C MET A 187 -16.63 2.55 -4.33
N GLU A 188 -16.18 1.71 -3.43
CA GLU A 188 -14.93 0.94 -3.54
C GLU A 188 -15.00 -0.11 -4.66
N ASP A 189 -16.17 -0.71 -4.91
CA ASP A 189 -16.38 -1.70 -5.99
C ASP A 189 -16.34 -1.10 -7.40
N ARG A 190 -16.36 0.23 -7.54
CA ARG A 190 -16.37 0.93 -8.84
C ARG A 190 -15.01 1.36 -9.34
N VAL A 191 -13.97 1.23 -8.54
CA VAL A 191 -12.61 1.67 -8.87
C VAL A 191 -11.64 0.50 -8.81
N VAL A 192 -10.58 0.57 -9.64
CA VAL A 192 -9.58 -0.49 -9.72
C VAL A 192 -8.72 -0.52 -8.47
N GLN A 193 -8.34 0.66 -7.98
CA GLN A 193 -7.48 0.83 -6.81
C GLN A 193 -8.22 1.54 -5.69
N ASN A 194 -8.05 1.03 -4.49
CA ASN A 194 -8.63 1.57 -3.28
C ASN A 194 -7.56 1.92 -2.25
N GLN A 195 -7.96 2.71 -1.27
CA GLN A 195 -7.13 3.09 -0.15
C GLN A 195 -7.85 2.82 1.17
N MET A 196 -7.08 2.55 2.21
CA MET A 196 -7.60 2.37 3.55
C MET A 196 -6.67 3.03 4.55
N THR A 197 -7.23 3.76 5.51
CA THR A 197 -6.52 4.33 6.66
C THR A 197 -7.29 3.95 7.92
N ILE A 198 -6.62 3.23 8.82
CA ILE A 198 -7.21 2.73 10.06
C ILE A 198 -6.41 3.27 11.24
N ILE A 199 -7.10 3.74 12.27
CA ILE A 199 -6.50 4.17 13.52
C ILE A 199 -7.10 3.35 14.65
N SER A 200 -6.25 2.63 15.37
CA SER A 200 -6.65 1.74 16.46
C SER A 200 -5.91 2.11 17.74
N ASN A 201 -6.63 2.22 18.85
CA ASN A 201 -6.02 2.41 20.15
C ASN A 201 -5.33 1.12 20.62
N VAL A 202 -4.12 1.23 21.11
CA VAL A 202 -3.41 0.11 21.73
C VAL A 202 -3.99 -0.16 23.13
N LYS A 203 -4.21 -1.41 23.48
CA LYS A 203 -4.69 -1.82 24.81
C LYS A 203 -3.86 -1.19 25.91
N LYS A 204 -4.52 -0.75 26.98
CA LYS A 204 -3.85 -0.14 28.15
C LYS A 204 -2.93 -1.14 28.84
N GLY A 205 -1.78 -0.67 29.28
CA GLY A 205 -0.80 -1.46 30.03
C GLY A 205 0.56 -1.54 29.34
N PHE A 206 1.52 -2.11 30.05
CA PHE A 206 2.90 -2.25 29.59
C PHE A 206 3.03 -3.35 28.50
N TRP A 207 2.44 -4.50 28.74
CA TRP A 207 2.60 -5.70 27.89
C TRP A 207 2.05 -5.55 26.47
N PRO A 208 0.83 -5.02 26.23
CA PRO A 208 0.35 -4.85 24.86
C PRO A 208 1.26 -3.95 24.02
N ARG A 209 1.75 -2.86 24.61
CA ARG A 209 2.68 -1.94 23.90
C ARG A 209 4.02 -2.60 23.60
N LEU A 210 4.56 -3.36 24.56
CA LEU A 210 5.83 -4.06 24.37
C LEU A 210 5.71 -5.15 23.29
N LEU A 211 4.65 -5.97 23.35
CA LEU A 211 4.40 -7.03 22.38
C LEU A 211 4.16 -6.44 20.97
N LEU A 212 3.37 -5.38 20.85
CA LEU A 212 3.14 -4.72 19.58
C LEU A 212 4.46 -4.20 18.97
N ARG A 213 5.29 -3.50 19.75
CA ARG A 213 6.61 -3.05 19.29
C ARG A 213 7.50 -4.21 18.88
N PHE A 214 7.47 -5.31 19.62
CA PHE A 214 8.24 -6.50 19.32
C PHE A 214 7.78 -7.16 18.01
N PHE A 215 6.47 -7.32 17.79
CA PHE A 215 5.95 -7.90 16.54
C PHE A 215 6.22 -6.99 15.32
N LEU A 216 6.08 -5.68 15.48
CA LEU A 216 6.43 -4.73 14.42
C LEU A 216 7.93 -4.76 14.12
N PHE A 217 8.78 -4.87 15.14
CA PHE A 217 10.22 -5.01 14.95
C PHE A 217 10.58 -6.32 14.20
N ILE A 218 10.01 -7.45 14.57
CA ILE A 218 10.24 -8.71 13.84
C ILE A 218 9.70 -8.62 12.42
N GLY A 219 8.55 -7.99 12.22
CA GLY A 219 7.94 -7.81 10.91
C GLY A 219 8.84 -7.08 9.89
N GLN A 220 9.73 -6.20 10.35
CA GLN A 220 10.70 -5.53 9.47
C GLN A 220 11.69 -6.49 8.80
N PHE A 221 12.01 -7.60 9.46
CA PHE A 221 12.97 -8.60 8.96
C PHE A 221 12.30 -9.68 8.13
N ASN A 222 10.98 -9.63 7.96
CA ASN A 222 10.29 -10.62 7.14
C ASN A 222 10.64 -10.38 5.66
N LYS A 223 11.18 -11.42 5.00
CA LYS A 223 11.55 -11.38 3.57
C LYS A 223 10.38 -11.03 2.64
N ALA A 224 9.14 -11.20 3.08
CA ALA A 224 7.96 -10.75 2.35
C ALA A 224 7.98 -9.25 2.05
N SER A 225 8.53 -8.43 2.96
CA SER A 225 8.73 -6.98 2.72
C SER A 225 9.73 -6.70 1.59
N ALA A 226 10.70 -7.60 1.37
CA ALA A 226 11.73 -7.45 0.34
C ALA A 226 11.31 -8.02 -1.03
N THR A 227 10.30 -8.90 -1.08
CA THR A 227 9.84 -9.56 -2.31
C THR A 227 8.54 -8.99 -2.88
N GLY A 228 7.98 -7.96 -2.25
CA GLY A 228 6.76 -7.29 -2.72
C GLY A 228 5.46 -8.08 -2.49
N GLN A 229 5.50 -9.21 -1.78
CA GLN A 229 4.32 -10.00 -1.49
C GLN A 229 4.19 -10.27 0.01
N LEU A 230 3.11 -9.78 0.62
CA LEU A 230 2.76 -10.14 1.98
C LEU A 230 2.13 -11.55 1.97
N SER A 231 2.93 -12.58 2.17
CA SER A 231 2.46 -13.97 2.41
C SER A 231 1.34 -14.47 1.48
N GLY A 232 1.34 -14.03 0.20
CA GLY A 232 0.31 -14.41 -0.77
C GLY A 232 -0.69 -13.32 -1.14
N LEU A 233 -0.71 -12.19 -0.44
CA LEU A 233 -1.52 -11.03 -0.83
C LEU A 233 -0.90 -10.36 -2.05
N SER A 234 -1.51 -10.55 -3.22
CA SER A 234 -1.02 -10.05 -4.51
C SER A 234 -1.72 -8.77 -4.97
N THR A 235 -2.56 -8.19 -4.13
CA THR A 235 -3.38 -7.02 -4.43
C THR A 235 -2.88 -5.74 -3.79
N ILE A 236 -1.85 -5.80 -2.93
CA ILE A 236 -1.34 -4.65 -2.19
C ILE A 236 -0.25 -3.96 -3.01
N HIS A 237 -0.43 -2.66 -3.30
CA HIS A 237 0.63 -1.81 -3.85
C HIS A 237 1.60 -1.36 -2.75
N PHE A 238 1.07 -0.77 -1.70
CA PHE A 238 1.80 -0.32 -0.52
C PHE A 238 0.96 -0.57 0.72
N ALA A 239 1.60 -1.00 1.81
CA ALA A 239 0.98 -1.00 3.13
C ALA A 239 2.01 -0.62 4.19
N ARG A 240 1.56 0.07 5.23
CA ARG A 240 2.42 0.48 6.34
C ARG A 240 1.72 0.42 7.68
N TRP A 241 2.50 0.10 8.71
CA TRP A 241 2.12 0.20 10.10
C TRP A 241 2.98 1.25 10.78
N VAL A 242 2.36 2.15 11.51
CA VAL A 242 3.02 3.26 12.20
C VAL A 242 2.51 3.34 13.63
N LEU A 243 3.40 3.34 14.60
CA LEU A 243 3.05 3.68 15.98
C LEU A 243 3.16 5.19 16.18
N ILE A 244 2.07 5.80 16.61
CA ILE A 244 1.98 7.21 16.94
C ILE A 244 1.58 7.40 18.42
N ASP A 245 1.55 8.65 18.89
CA ASP A 245 1.17 9.00 20.26
C ASP A 245 1.94 8.18 21.32
N ASP A 246 3.26 8.17 21.22
CA ASP A 246 4.18 7.40 22.08
C ASP A 246 3.92 5.88 22.10
N GLY A 247 3.30 5.36 21.03
CA GLY A 247 2.95 3.96 20.88
C GLY A 247 1.61 3.59 21.53
N ASN A 248 0.77 4.57 21.79
CA ASN A 248 -0.61 4.34 22.27
C ASN A 248 -1.60 4.12 21.13
N THR A 249 -1.20 4.49 19.91
CA THR A 249 -2.05 4.42 18.73
C THR A 249 -1.32 3.71 17.61
N LEU A 250 -1.98 2.75 16.98
CA LEU A 250 -1.53 2.08 15.77
C LEU A 250 -2.27 2.66 14.56
N LEU A 251 -1.53 3.24 13.64
CA LEU A 251 -2.01 3.63 12.33
C LEU A 251 -1.63 2.55 11.32
N PHE A 252 -2.61 2.09 10.55
CA PHE A 252 -2.41 1.24 9.39
C PHE A 252 -2.93 1.91 8.14
N GLU A 253 -2.18 1.80 7.08
CA GLU A 253 -2.51 2.36 5.79
C GLU A 253 -2.19 1.37 4.69
N SER A 254 -3.10 1.25 3.71
CA SER A 254 -2.91 0.41 2.55
C SER A 254 -3.44 1.07 1.27
N ASN A 255 -2.78 0.76 0.14
CA ASN A 255 -3.27 0.97 -1.22
C ASN A 255 -3.37 -0.40 -1.86
N TYR A 256 -4.55 -0.79 -2.34
CA TYR A 256 -4.84 -2.15 -2.78
C TYR A 256 -5.78 -2.17 -3.98
N ASP A 257 -5.82 -3.31 -4.66
CA ASP A 257 -6.68 -3.56 -5.81
C ASP A 257 -8.00 -4.21 -5.39
N GLY A 258 -9.07 -3.88 -6.10
CA GLY A 258 -10.36 -4.53 -5.99
C GLY A 258 -11.19 -4.10 -4.78
N SER A 259 -12.24 -4.87 -4.46
CA SER A 259 -13.19 -4.51 -3.41
C SER A 259 -12.58 -4.62 -2.01
N TRP A 260 -13.08 -3.79 -1.11
CA TRP A 260 -12.69 -3.82 0.30
C TRP A 260 -13.03 -5.15 0.97
N GLU A 261 -14.20 -5.72 0.64
CA GLU A 261 -14.66 -6.99 1.21
C GLU A 261 -13.68 -8.13 0.89
N SER A 262 -13.32 -8.27 -0.41
CA SER A 262 -12.35 -9.27 -0.85
C SER A 262 -10.98 -9.05 -0.22
N TYR A 263 -10.54 -7.79 -0.11
CA TYR A 263 -9.26 -7.45 0.48
C TYR A 263 -9.15 -7.85 1.96
N ILE A 264 -10.22 -7.65 2.75
CA ILE A 264 -10.23 -8.06 4.17
C ILE A 264 -10.39 -9.58 4.33
N ASP A 265 -11.13 -10.25 3.43
CA ASP A 265 -11.22 -11.72 3.43
C ASP A 265 -9.84 -12.36 3.22
N ASP A 266 -9.03 -11.80 2.32
CA ASP A 266 -7.65 -12.24 2.09
C ASP A 266 -6.78 -12.18 3.36
N PHE A 267 -7.07 -11.27 4.31
CA PHE A 267 -6.35 -11.22 5.59
C PHE A 267 -6.64 -12.44 6.45
N GLY A 268 -7.90 -12.87 6.53
CA GLY A 268 -8.27 -14.09 7.24
C GLY A 268 -7.62 -15.33 6.63
N ASP A 269 -7.59 -15.40 5.31
CA ASP A 269 -7.14 -16.60 4.59
C ASP A 269 -5.61 -16.73 4.56
N HIS A 270 -4.87 -15.63 4.40
CA HIS A 270 -3.45 -15.69 4.09
C HIS A 270 -2.53 -15.19 5.20
N VAL A 271 -2.98 -14.23 6.02
CA VAL A 271 -2.10 -13.53 6.98
C VAL A 271 -2.66 -13.41 8.39
N ALA A 272 -3.68 -14.20 8.74
CA ALA A 272 -4.36 -14.15 10.04
C ALA A 272 -3.40 -14.10 11.23
N THR A 273 -2.37 -14.94 11.26
CA THR A 273 -1.38 -14.98 12.35
C THR A 273 -0.64 -13.63 12.51
N SER A 274 -0.21 -13.03 11.41
CA SER A 274 0.50 -11.75 11.45
C SER A 274 -0.43 -10.61 11.87
N MET A 275 -1.69 -10.66 11.41
CA MET A 275 -2.71 -9.68 11.78
C MET A 275 -3.09 -9.82 13.26
N ASN A 276 -3.26 -11.05 13.76
CA ASN A 276 -3.49 -11.32 15.17
C ASN A 276 -2.35 -10.78 16.05
N ALA A 277 -1.09 -11.00 15.62
CA ALA A 277 0.08 -10.51 16.35
C ALA A 277 0.09 -8.99 16.51
N VAL A 278 -0.33 -8.26 15.48
CA VAL A 278 -0.35 -6.80 15.47
C VAL A 278 -1.63 -6.28 16.13
N TRP A 279 -2.81 -6.55 15.52
CA TRP A 279 -4.09 -6.01 16.00
C TRP A 279 -4.61 -6.65 17.29
N GLY A 280 -4.15 -7.85 17.64
CA GLY A 280 -4.45 -8.48 18.93
C GLY A 280 -4.04 -7.64 20.15
N ASN A 281 -3.12 -6.68 19.95
CA ASN A 281 -2.73 -5.71 20.97
C ASN A 281 -3.57 -4.43 20.97
N CYS A 282 -4.55 -4.30 20.06
CA CYS A 282 -5.44 -3.15 19.96
C CYS A 282 -6.78 -3.38 20.65
N GLU A 283 -7.42 -2.28 21.08
CA GLU A 283 -8.74 -2.31 21.70
C GLU A 283 -9.79 -2.80 20.70
N GLY A 284 -10.81 -3.52 21.17
CA GLY A 284 -11.89 -4.01 20.33
C GLY A 284 -11.55 -5.22 19.44
N PHE A 285 -10.32 -5.71 19.43
CA PHE A 285 -9.94 -6.85 18.59
C PHE A 285 -10.75 -8.12 18.96
N PRO A 286 -11.31 -8.85 17.97
CA PRO A 286 -12.18 -9.99 18.23
C PRO A 286 -11.45 -11.13 18.92
N LYS A 287 -12.14 -11.84 19.81
CA LYS A 287 -11.58 -13.01 20.53
C LYS A 287 -11.25 -14.17 19.58
N GLY A 288 -11.97 -14.30 18.47
CA GLY A 288 -11.70 -15.27 17.41
C GLY A 288 -10.57 -14.86 16.48
N GLY A 289 -9.97 -13.68 16.69
CA GLY A 289 -8.95 -13.13 15.81
C GLY A 289 -9.51 -12.74 14.44
N CYS A 290 -8.64 -12.65 13.44
CA CYS A 290 -9.04 -12.36 12.06
C CYS A 290 -9.91 -13.48 11.44
N LEU A 291 -9.95 -14.68 12.03
CA LEU A 291 -10.81 -15.77 11.57
C LEU A 291 -12.28 -15.57 11.95
N ASP A 292 -12.59 -14.72 12.94
CA ASP A 292 -13.92 -14.17 13.18
C ASP A 292 -14.14 -12.99 12.19
N ILE A 293 -14.21 -13.34 10.90
CA ILE A 293 -14.05 -12.40 9.78
C ILE A 293 -15.10 -11.29 9.81
N GLU A 294 -16.34 -11.61 10.16
CA GLU A 294 -17.41 -10.61 10.19
C GLU A 294 -17.19 -9.57 11.29
N TYR A 295 -16.73 -10.00 12.45
CA TYR A 295 -16.40 -9.08 13.51
C TYR A 295 -15.12 -8.30 13.22
N PHE A 296 -14.13 -8.95 12.60
CA PHE A 296 -12.92 -8.29 12.14
C PHE A 296 -13.24 -7.21 11.09
N LYS A 297 -14.10 -7.50 10.11
CA LYS A 297 -14.60 -6.51 9.14
C LYS A 297 -15.28 -5.32 9.84
N GLN A 298 -16.09 -5.58 10.86
CA GLN A 298 -16.72 -4.52 11.66
C GLN A 298 -15.70 -3.66 12.38
N LEU A 299 -14.71 -4.27 13.02
CA LEU A 299 -13.63 -3.56 13.70
C LEU A 299 -12.91 -2.63 12.72
N ILE A 300 -12.48 -3.17 11.57
CA ILE A 300 -11.77 -2.39 10.55
C ILE A 300 -12.63 -1.21 10.08
N ARG A 301 -13.90 -1.44 9.73
CA ARG A 301 -14.81 -0.37 9.28
C ARG A 301 -15.07 0.69 10.36
N SER A 302 -15.16 0.30 11.63
CA SER A 302 -15.39 1.26 12.72
C SER A 302 -14.19 2.15 13.02
N HIS A 303 -12.99 1.73 12.60
CA HIS A 303 -11.74 2.46 12.82
C HIS A 303 -11.18 3.06 11.51
N GLN A 304 -11.90 2.89 10.40
CA GLN A 304 -11.48 3.42 9.10
C GLN A 304 -11.87 4.88 8.96
N HIS A 305 -10.89 5.71 8.56
CA HIS A 305 -11.07 7.11 8.24
C HIS A 305 -11.05 7.30 6.72
N PRO A 306 -12.10 7.93 6.13
CA PRO A 306 -12.12 8.22 4.71
C PRO A 306 -11.06 9.27 4.35
N ALA A 307 -10.35 9.07 3.25
CA ALA A 307 -9.47 10.10 2.72
C ALA A 307 -10.32 11.20 2.06
N GLN A 308 -10.06 12.46 2.41
CA GLN A 308 -10.66 13.62 1.75
C GLN A 308 -10.02 13.86 0.38
N VAL A 309 -8.78 13.42 0.21
CA VAL A 309 -8.04 13.44 -1.06
C VAL A 309 -7.26 12.16 -1.18
N PHE A 310 -7.37 11.48 -2.32
CA PHE A 310 -6.55 10.32 -2.66
C PHE A 310 -6.05 10.47 -4.10
N PHE A 311 -4.75 10.40 -4.28
CA PHE A 311 -4.08 10.44 -5.57
C PHE A 311 -3.37 9.11 -5.82
N SER A 312 -3.48 8.61 -7.05
CA SER A 312 -2.65 7.54 -7.61
C SER A 312 -2.03 8.01 -8.91
N ALA A 313 -0.74 7.78 -9.11
CA ALA A 313 -0.05 8.11 -10.35
C ALA A 313 -0.49 7.19 -11.53
N TYR A 314 -1.09 6.05 -11.22
CA TYR A 314 -1.52 5.03 -12.20
C TYR A 314 -2.85 4.37 -11.78
N PRO A 315 -3.98 5.12 -11.68
CA PRO A 315 -5.21 4.74 -10.98
C PRO A 315 -5.92 3.50 -11.57
N ASN A 316 -5.66 3.17 -12.84
CA ASN A 316 -6.30 2.04 -13.54
C ASN A 316 -5.41 0.80 -13.63
N GLN A 317 -4.32 0.75 -12.85
CA GLN A 317 -3.34 -0.34 -12.90
C GLN A 317 -3.39 -1.19 -11.64
N THR A 318 -3.70 -2.47 -11.81
CA THR A 318 -3.54 -3.45 -10.73
C THR A 318 -2.07 -3.85 -10.55
N VAL A 319 -1.73 -4.42 -9.39
CA VAL A 319 -0.42 -5.04 -9.14
C VAL A 319 -0.09 -6.08 -10.23
N LYS A 320 -1.11 -6.84 -10.69
CA LYS A 320 -0.94 -7.82 -11.77
C LYS A 320 -0.63 -7.16 -13.11
N ASN A 321 -1.30 -6.06 -13.45
CA ASN A 321 -1.03 -5.32 -14.69
C ASN A 321 0.40 -4.78 -14.69
N ILE A 322 0.83 -4.09 -13.62
CA ILE A 322 2.18 -3.56 -13.48
C ILE A 322 3.23 -4.68 -13.61
N SER A 323 2.99 -5.84 -12.98
CA SER A 323 3.88 -7.01 -13.09
C SER A 323 3.96 -7.54 -14.52
N SER A 324 2.82 -7.62 -15.22
CA SER A 324 2.74 -8.05 -16.62
C SER A 324 3.47 -7.10 -17.56
N ASP A 325 3.30 -5.79 -17.36
CA ASP A 325 3.93 -4.76 -18.20
C ASP A 325 5.46 -4.75 -18.02
N LEU A 326 5.91 -4.92 -16.77
CA LEU A 326 7.34 -5.07 -16.47
C LEU A 326 7.92 -6.34 -17.12
N ALA A 327 7.19 -7.46 -17.07
CA ALA A 327 7.61 -8.73 -17.69
C ALA A 327 7.68 -8.59 -19.21
N LEU A 328 6.68 -7.95 -19.85
CA LEU A 328 6.68 -7.68 -21.27
C LEU A 328 7.89 -6.83 -21.69
N ARG A 329 8.15 -5.74 -20.98
CA ARG A 329 9.29 -4.86 -21.29
C ARG A 329 10.63 -5.58 -21.18
N LYS A 330 10.79 -6.42 -20.14
CA LYS A 330 12.00 -7.25 -19.97
C LYS A 330 12.17 -8.27 -21.09
N ALA A 331 11.09 -8.95 -21.47
CA ALA A 331 11.12 -9.93 -22.56
C ALA A 331 11.48 -9.25 -23.89
N PHE A 332 10.91 -8.08 -24.19
CA PHE A 332 11.22 -7.32 -25.39
C PHE A 332 12.68 -6.84 -25.42
N ALA A 333 13.18 -6.31 -24.29
CA ALA A 333 14.59 -5.90 -24.19
C ALA A 333 15.56 -7.08 -24.40
N SER A 334 15.23 -8.25 -23.86
CA SER A 334 16.04 -9.46 -24.05
C SER A 334 16.02 -9.94 -25.51
N ALA A 335 14.86 -9.91 -26.16
CA ALA A 335 14.74 -10.27 -27.59
C ALA A 335 15.49 -9.30 -28.49
N SER A 336 15.42 -7.99 -28.22
CA SER A 336 16.13 -6.98 -29.00
C SER A 336 17.65 -7.08 -28.87
N SER A 337 18.17 -7.39 -27.68
CA SER A 337 19.60 -7.61 -27.44
C SER A 337 20.11 -8.88 -28.12
N PHE A 338 19.31 -9.93 -28.17
CA PHE A 338 19.62 -11.15 -28.92
C PHE A 338 19.72 -10.86 -30.43
N MET A 339 18.76 -10.12 -31.00
CA MET A 339 18.73 -9.75 -32.42
C MET A 339 19.87 -8.81 -32.82
N SER A 340 20.32 -7.94 -31.92
CA SER A 340 21.44 -7.00 -32.14
C SER A 340 22.83 -7.65 -31.99
N GLY A 341 22.92 -8.92 -31.62
CA GLY A 341 24.19 -9.63 -31.39
C GLY A 341 24.94 -9.19 -30.11
N THR A 342 24.31 -8.42 -29.23
CA THR A 342 24.88 -7.96 -27.96
C THR A 342 24.53 -8.87 -26.78
N TYR A 343 23.92 -10.02 -27.03
CA TYR A 343 23.50 -10.97 -26.00
C TYR A 343 24.70 -11.73 -25.40
N ASP A 344 24.97 -11.52 -24.14
CA ASP A 344 25.95 -12.27 -23.35
C ASP A 344 25.23 -13.33 -22.50
N ALA A 345 25.30 -14.58 -22.92
CA ALA A 345 24.64 -15.70 -22.25
C ALA A 345 25.17 -15.99 -20.81
N THR A 346 26.24 -15.33 -20.38
CA THR A 346 26.88 -15.57 -19.07
C THR A 346 26.27 -14.72 -17.92
N LYS A 347 25.34 -13.81 -18.22
CA LYS A 347 24.72 -12.90 -17.23
C LYS A 347 23.33 -13.32 -16.72
N THR A 348 22.85 -14.51 -17.06
CA THR A 348 21.61 -15.08 -16.56
C THR A 348 21.89 -16.12 -15.48
N ASN A 349 22.20 -15.65 -14.27
CA ASN A 349 22.12 -16.45 -13.03
C ASN A 349 21.45 -15.61 -11.93
#